data_938f4d0b260c32a644550b7ce96afa38
#
_entry.id   938f4d0b260c32a644550b7ce96afa38
#
_cell.length_a   1.000
_cell.length_b   1.000
_cell.length_c   1.000
_cell.angle_alpha   90.00
_cell.angle_beta   90.00
_cell.angle_gamma   90.00
#
_symmetry.space_group_name_H-M   'P 1'
#
loop_
_entity.id
_entity.type
_entity.pdbx_description
1 polymer ?
#
loop_
_entity_poly.entity_id
_entity_poly.type
_entity_poly.pdbx_seq_one_letter_code
_entity_poly.pdbx_strand_id
1 'polypeptide(L)'
;MAVAAGAIAVCAAVAWADPTTPGGIIPPCPTYSLFGILCPGCGSSRMMYSLVHLDVPAALHYNALALVALGMLVVVFGAWTWSRGRGTPMPRWTRYRWAPHIVLVLTAVWFVVRNIPVAPFTALRI
;
A
#
# COMPACT_ATOMS: atom_id res chain seq x y z
N MET A 1 -16.30 9.66 12.22
CA MET A 1 -17.26 9.18 11.22
C MET A 1 -16.81 9.47 9.77
N ALA A 2 -16.35 10.69 9.44
CA ALA A 2 -15.91 11.03 8.06
C ALA A 2 -14.78 10.13 7.51
N VAL A 3 -13.79 9.77 8.33
CA VAL A 3 -12.66 8.91 7.89
C VAL A 3 -13.14 7.49 7.54
N ALA A 4 -14.03 6.91 8.35
CA ALA A 4 -14.58 5.58 8.07
C ALA A 4 -15.44 5.58 6.79
N ALA A 5 -16.27 6.59 6.62
CA ALA A 5 -17.07 6.74 5.39
C ALA A 5 -16.17 6.90 4.15
N GLY A 6 -15.10 7.69 4.24
CA GLY A 6 -14.11 7.85 3.17
C GLY A 6 -13.40 6.54 2.84
N ALA A 7 -12.98 5.78 3.85
CA ALA A 7 -12.35 4.48 3.65
C ALA A 7 -13.28 3.48 2.94
N ILE A 8 -14.54 3.41 3.37
CA ILE A 8 -15.56 2.55 2.74
C ILE A 8 -15.79 2.97 1.28
N ALA A 9 -15.89 4.27 1.01
CA ALA A 9 -16.07 4.78 -0.35
C ALA A 9 -14.90 4.42 -1.27
N VAL A 10 -13.66 4.53 -0.78
CA VAL A 10 -12.45 4.13 -1.53
C VAL A 10 -12.45 2.62 -1.79
N CYS A 11 -12.75 1.79 -0.78
CA CYS A 11 -12.84 0.34 -0.96
C CYS A 11 -13.91 -0.05 -1.98
N ALA A 12 -15.10 0.58 -1.91
CA ALA A 12 -16.18 0.33 -2.86
C ALA A 12 -15.80 0.76 -4.28
N ALA A 13 -15.16 1.93 -4.44
CA ALA A 13 -14.69 2.41 -5.73
C ALA A 13 -13.64 1.48 -6.36
N VAL A 14 -12.69 0.99 -5.56
CA VAL A 14 -11.66 0.05 -6.02
C VAL A 14 -12.27 -1.31 -6.38
N ALA A 15 -13.23 -1.81 -5.58
CA ALA A 15 -13.93 -3.05 -5.86
C ALA A 15 -14.76 -2.97 -7.15
N TRP A 16 -15.37 -1.81 -7.41
CA TRP A 16 -16.16 -1.59 -8.62
C TRP A 16 -15.29 -1.42 -9.87
N ALA A 17 -14.16 -0.71 -9.73
CA ALA A 17 -13.28 -0.39 -10.86
C ALA A 17 -12.43 -1.57 -11.36
N ASP A 18 -12.33 -2.64 -10.59
CA ASP A 18 -11.53 -3.85 -10.87
C ASP A 18 -10.17 -3.56 -11.56
N PRO A 19 -9.18 -3.10 -10.81
CA PRO A 19 -7.87 -2.75 -11.37
C PRO A 19 -7.06 -3.96 -11.87
N THR A 20 -7.58 -5.18 -11.70
CA THR A 20 -6.94 -6.41 -12.17
C THR A 20 -7.25 -6.70 -13.63
N THR A 21 -8.35 -6.14 -14.15
CA THR A 21 -8.75 -6.31 -15.56
C THR A 21 -7.86 -5.48 -16.48
N PRO A 22 -7.17 -6.08 -17.46
CA PRO A 22 -6.39 -5.35 -18.47
C PRO A 22 -7.29 -4.42 -19.29
N GLY A 23 -6.91 -3.15 -19.43
CA GLY A 23 -7.71 -2.15 -20.14
C GLY A 23 -8.91 -1.61 -19.35
N GLY A 24 -8.99 -1.88 -18.04
CA GLY A 24 -10.01 -1.35 -17.15
C GLY A 24 -9.98 0.17 -16.97
N ILE A 25 -10.89 0.68 -16.15
CA ILE A 25 -11.09 2.12 -15.91
C ILE A 25 -9.87 2.79 -15.27
N ILE A 26 -9.08 2.03 -14.50
CA ILE A 26 -7.87 2.55 -13.86
C ILE A 26 -6.70 2.48 -14.84
N PRO A 27 -6.18 3.64 -15.29
CA PRO A 27 -5.05 3.66 -16.21
C PRO A 27 -3.79 3.08 -15.56
N PRO A 28 -2.88 2.51 -16.36
CA PRO A 28 -1.58 2.07 -15.87
C PRO A 28 -0.80 3.25 -15.28
N CYS A 29 0.12 2.93 -14.35
CA CYS A 29 0.96 3.96 -13.72
C CYS A 29 1.71 4.76 -14.81
N PRO A 30 1.64 6.11 -14.79
CA PRO A 30 2.32 6.94 -15.78
C PRO A 30 3.84 6.70 -15.82
N THR A 31 4.47 6.40 -14.70
CA THR A 31 5.89 6.04 -14.63
C THR A 31 6.18 4.76 -15.42
N TYR A 32 5.29 3.79 -15.34
CA TYR A 32 5.44 2.53 -16.09
C TYR A 32 5.16 2.74 -17.58
N SER A 33 4.14 3.50 -17.95
CA SER A 33 3.79 3.75 -19.35
C SER A 33 4.80 4.62 -20.08
N LEU A 34 5.49 5.54 -19.39
CA LEU A 34 6.46 6.45 -19.99
C LEU A 34 7.90 5.91 -19.96
N PHE A 35 8.30 5.25 -18.89
CA PHE A 35 9.69 4.84 -18.64
C PHE A 35 9.88 3.32 -18.51
N GLY A 36 8.81 2.52 -18.49
CA GLY A 36 8.89 1.09 -18.24
C GLY A 36 9.36 0.72 -16.82
N ILE A 37 9.39 1.70 -15.90
CA ILE A 37 9.89 1.55 -14.53
C ILE A 37 8.72 1.40 -13.57
N LEU A 38 8.77 0.35 -12.73
CA LEU A 38 7.78 0.11 -11.69
C LEU A 38 8.05 1.04 -10.50
N CYS A 39 7.15 1.99 -10.24
CA CYS A 39 7.23 2.81 -9.04
C CYS A 39 6.91 1.99 -7.77
N PRO A 40 7.30 2.46 -6.57
CA PRO A 40 7.01 1.74 -5.31
C PRO A 40 5.50 1.59 -5.04
N GLY A 41 4.68 2.48 -5.60
CA GLY A 41 3.23 2.43 -5.50
C GLY A 41 2.53 1.58 -6.58
N CYS A 42 3.26 1.11 -7.61
CA CYS A 42 2.68 0.27 -8.64
C CYS A 42 2.07 -1.02 -8.06
N GLY A 43 0.85 -1.34 -8.48
CA GLY A 43 0.09 -2.48 -7.96
C GLY A 43 -0.66 -2.22 -6.66
N SER A 44 -0.59 -1.02 -6.07
CA SER A 44 -1.35 -0.71 -4.84
C SER A 44 -2.86 -0.80 -5.03
N SER A 45 -3.38 -0.42 -6.21
CA SER A 45 -4.81 -0.56 -6.53
C SER A 45 -5.22 -2.03 -6.59
N ARG A 46 -4.40 -2.88 -7.24
CA ARG A 46 -4.62 -4.33 -7.33
C ARG A 46 -4.48 -5.00 -5.96
N MET A 47 -3.50 -4.59 -5.17
CA MET A 47 -3.35 -5.01 -3.77
C MET A 47 -4.59 -4.68 -2.95
N MET A 48 -5.11 -3.45 -3.07
CA MET A 48 -6.32 -3.04 -2.36
C MET A 48 -7.54 -3.84 -2.81
N TYR A 49 -7.70 -4.08 -4.11
CA TYR A 49 -8.75 -4.93 -4.67
C TYR A 49 -8.70 -6.34 -4.08
N SER A 50 -7.53 -6.99 -4.12
CA SER A 50 -7.34 -8.31 -3.54
C SER A 50 -7.63 -8.34 -2.04
N LEU A 51 -7.23 -7.28 -1.31
CA LEU A 51 -7.48 -7.17 0.12
C LEU A 51 -8.97 -7.05 0.44
N VAL A 52 -9.74 -6.28 -0.35
CA VAL A 52 -11.21 -6.18 -0.21
C VAL A 52 -11.88 -7.53 -0.44
N HIS A 53 -11.32 -8.37 -1.33
CA HIS A 53 -11.78 -9.73 -1.58
C HIS A 53 -11.15 -10.79 -0.64
N LEU A 54 -10.44 -10.36 0.42
CA LEU A 54 -9.79 -11.22 1.42
C LEU A 54 -8.70 -12.14 0.84
N ASP A 55 -8.20 -11.83 -0.35
CA ASP A 55 -7.09 -12.54 -0.98
C ASP A 55 -5.75 -11.91 -0.58
N VAL A 56 -5.30 -12.25 0.63
CA VAL A 56 -4.04 -11.73 1.20
C VAL A 56 -2.80 -12.20 0.41
N PRO A 57 -2.71 -13.45 -0.05
CA PRO A 57 -1.61 -13.88 -0.91
C PRO A 57 -1.46 -13.05 -2.19
N ALA A 58 -2.56 -12.81 -2.91
CA ALA A 58 -2.54 -11.95 -4.08
C ALA A 58 -2.19 -10.49 -3.73
N ALA A 59 -2.72 -9.97 -2.63
CA ALA A 59 -2.37 -8.62 -2.15
C ALA A 59 -0.87 -8.45 -1.89
N LEU A 60 -0.22 -9.44 -1.25
CA LEU A 60 1.23 -9.47 -1.03
C LEU A 60 2.00 -9.51 -2.34
N HIS A 61 1.54 -10.32 -3.30
CA HIS A 61 2.18 -10.41 -4.62
C HIS A 61 2.14 -9.09 -5.37
N TYR A 62 1.01 -8.37 -5.36
CA TYR A 62 0.88 -7.09 -6.04
C TYR A 62 1.72 -5.99 -5.41
N ASN A 63 1.70 -5.82 -4.09
CA ASN A 63 2.55 -4.83 -3.41
C ASN A 63 2.68 -5.10 -1.91
N ALA A 64 3.65 -5.93 -1.53
CA ALA A 64 3.92 -6.26 -0.13
C ALA A 64 4.28 -5.02 0.71
N LEU A 65 5.05 -4.07 0.15
CA LEU A 65 5.41 -2.84 0.88
C LEU A 65 4.17 -1.99 1.20
N ALA A 66 3.30 -1.80 0.21
CA ALA A 66 2.06 -1.03 0.41
C ALA A 66 1.13 -1.74 1.41
N LEU A 67 1.07 -3.07 1.40
CA LEU A 67 0.27 -3.84 2.36
C LEU A 67 0.79 -3.66 3.79
N VAL A 68 2.11 -3.74 4.00
CA VAL A 68 2.73 -3.49 5.31
C VAL A 68 2.50 -2.05 5.75
N ALA A 69 2.68 -1.07 4.85
CA ALA A 69 2.43 0.35 5.14
C ALA A 69 0.96 0.60 5.54
N LEU A 70 0.02 -0.04 4.86
CA LEU A 70 -1.41 0.03 5.19
C LEU A 70 -1.67 -0.55 6.59
N GLY A 71 -1.11 -1.71 6.90
CA GLY A 71 -1.21 -2.33 8.22
C GLY A 71 -0.66 -1.43 9.33
N MET A 72 0.52 -0.85 9.11
CA MET A 72 1.10 0.14 10.03
C MET A 72 0.21 1.37 10.20
N LEU A 73 -0.35 1.89 9.11
CA LEU A 73 -1.30 3.02 9.16
C LEU A 73 -2.52 2.70 10.00
N VAL A 74 -3.11 1.51 9.84
CA VAL A 74 -4.26 1.06 10.64
C VAL A 74 -3.90 0.98 12.13
N VAL A 75 -2.73 0.42 12.47
CA VAL A 75 -2.26 0.31 13.86
C VAL A 75 -2.02 1.70 14.48
N VAL A 76 -1.34 2.59 13.75
CA VAL A 76 -1.07 3.97 14.23
C VAL A 76 -2.38 4.74 14.38
N PHE A 77 -3.29 4.63 13.43
CA PHE A 77 -4.59 5.28 13.50
C PHE A 77 -5.45 4.74 14.64
N GLY A 78 -5.43 3.42 14.86
CA GLY A 78 -6.09 2.79 16.00
C GLY A 78 -5.53 3.25 17.33
N ALA A 79 -4.20 3.32 17.46
CA ALA A 79 -3.53 3.84 18.64
C ALA A 79 -3.87 5.31 18.90
N TRP A 80 -3.95 6.11 17.84
CA TRP A 80 -4.31 7.52 17.93
C TRP A 80 -5.76 7.72 18.38
N THR A 81 -6.72 7.01 17.79
CA THR A 81 -8.14 7.08 18.18
C THR A 81 -8.36 6.61 19.61
N TRP A 82 -7.68 5.52 20.00
CA TRP A 82 -7.71 5.02 21.37
C TRP A 82 -7.17 6.03 22.39
N SER A 83 -6.01 6.64 22.08
CA SER A 83 -5.41 7.68 22.94
C SER A 83 -6.32 8.89 23.08
N ARG A 84 -6.95 9.32 21.99
CA ARG A 84 -7.92 10.42 22.00
C ARG A 84 -9.16 10.11 22.84
N GLY A 85 -9.71 8.91 22.72
CA GLY A 85 -10.90 8.49 23.44
C GLY A 85 -10.68 8.34 24.95
N ARG A 86 -9.45 8.01 25.38
CA ARG A 86 -9.09 7.79 26.78
C ARG A 86 -8.28 8.93 27.42
N GLY A 87 -7.96 9.98 26.67
CA GLY A 87 -7.11 11.07 27.18
C GLY A 87 -5.68 10.63 27.53
N THR A 88 -5.23 9.48 27.01
CA THR A 88 -3.88 8.95 27.26
C THR A 88 -2.89 9.48 26.23
N PRO A 89 -1.60 9.67 26.59
CA PRO A 89 -0.60 10.08 25.61
C PRO A 89 -0.36 8.98 24.55
N MET A 90 -0.02 9.39 23.33
CA MET A 90 0.38 8.47 22.27
C MET A 90 1.54 7.59 22.69
N PRO A 91 1.55 6.29 22.34
CA PRO A 91 2.67 5.40 22.61
C PRO A 91 3.99 5.95 22.07
N ARG A 92 5.08 5.79 22.83
CA ARG A 92 6.41 6.34 22.46
C ARG A 92 6.93 5.82 21.13
N TRP A 93 6.58 4.60 20.74
CA TRP A 93 7.02 4.00 19.47
C TRP A 93 6.51 4.77 18.24
N THR A 94 5.39 5.50 18.33
CA THR A 94 4.87 6.34 17.25
C THR A 94 5.71 7.60 17.00
N ARG A 95 6.59 7.96 17.93
CA ARG A 95 7.50 9.12 17.86
C ARG A 95 8.95 8.73 17.57
N TYR A 96 9.18 7.54 17.06
CA TYR A 96 10.53 7.07 16.77
C TYR A 96 11.18 7.92 15.68
N ARG A 97 12.24 8.65 16.06
CA ARG A 97 12.89 9.67 15.19
C ARG A 97 13.45 9.10 13.89
N TRP A 98 13.79 7.81 13.86
CA TRP A 98 14.33 7.14 12.70
C TRP A 98 13.26 6.53 11.78
N ALA A 99 11.98 6.52 12.18
CA ALA A 99 10.90 5.95 11.41
C ALA A 99 10.85 6.48 9.95
N PRO A 100 10.95 7.80 9.67
CA PRO A 100 10.92 8.29 8.30
C PRO A 100 12.12 7.81 7.47
N HIS A 101 13.29 7.69 8.08
CA HIS A 101 14.49 7.19 7.39
C HIS A 101 14.35 5.71 7.06
N ILE A 102 13.82 4.91 7.97
CA ILE A 102 13.55 3.47 7.75
C ILE A 102 12.54 3.31 6.60
N VAL A 103 11.45 4.07 6.61
CA VAL A 103 10.44 4.03 5.53
C VAL A 103 11.08 4.42 4.19
N LEU A 104 11.90 5.46 4.16
CA LEU A 104 12.60 5.89 2.95
C LEU A 104 13.51 4.79 2.40
N VAL A 105 14.33 4.19 3.27
CA VAL A 105 15.27 3.11 2.88
C VAL A 105 14.49 1.90 2.38
N LEU A 106 13.45 1.46 3.09
CA LEU A 106 12.62 0.33 2.66
C LEU A 106 11.94 0.59 1.32
N THR A 107 11.45 1.81 1.10
CA THR A 107 10.84 2.21 -0.17
C THR A 107 11.86 2.22 -1.31
N ALA A 108 13.07 2.73 -1.06
CA ALA A 108 14.14 2.73 -2.04
C ALA A 108 14.60 1.30 -2.39
N VAL A 109 14.80 0.45 -1.39
CA VAL A 109 15.15 -0.96 -1.59
C VAL A 109 14.05 -1.67 -2.38
N TRP A 110 12.79 -1.49 -2.02
CA TRP A 110 11.65 -2.07 -2.72
C TRP A 110 11.59 -1.63 -4.18
N PHE A 111 11.81 -0.33 -4.43
CA PHE A 111 11.88 0.22 -5.79
C PHE A 111 12.97 -0.46 -6.61
N VAL A 112 14.18 -0.57 -6.06
CA VAL A 112 15.31 -1.21 -6.76
C VAL A 112 15.02 -2.68 -7.05
N VAL A 113 14.59 -3.44 -6.02
CA VAL A 113 14.33 -4.89 -6.13
C VAL A 113 13.28 -5.18 -7.20
N ARG A 114 12.20 -4.39 -7.27
CA ARG A 114 11.15 -4.58 -8.28
C ARG A 114 11.58 -4.26 -9.71
N ASN A 115 12.62 -3.47 -9.88
CA ASN A 115 13.13 -3.10 -11.20
C ASN A 115 14.29 -3.98 -11.68
N ILE A 116 14.80 -4.90 -10.86
CA ILE A 116 15.85 -5.85 -11.26
C ILE A 116 15.26 -6.87 -12.24
N PRO A 117 15.79 -6.96 -13.48
CA PRO A 117 15.24 -7.84 -14.52
C PRO A 117 15.77 -9.29 -14.43
N VAL A 118 16.08 -9.78 -13.22
CA VAL A 118 16.67 -11.13 -12.99
C VAL A 118 15.76 -11.95 -12.09
N ALA A 119 15.61 -13.24 -12.39
CA ALA A 119 14.92 -14.17 -11.50
C ALA A 119 15.66 -14.31 -10.15
N PRO A 120 14.98 -14.38 -8.99
CA PRO A 120 13.52 -14.50 -8.78
C PRO A 120 12.76 -13.16 -8.77
N PHE A 121 13.44 -12.01 -8.89
CA PHE A 121 12.83 -10.68 -8.74
C PHE A 121 11.83 -10.34 -9.86
N THR A 122 11.92 -10.99 -11.01
CA THR A 122 10.95 -10.86 -12.10
C THR A 122 9.53 -11.29 -11.68
N ALA A 123 9.38 -12.16 -10.69
CA ALA A 123 8.08 -12.54 -10.15
C ALA A 123 7.38 -11.41 -9.36
N LEU A 124 8.12 -10.38 -8.95
CA LEU A 124 7.58 -9.18 -8.29
C LEU A 124 7.16 -8.08 -9.28
N ARG A 125 7.40 -8.29 -10.57
CA ARG A 125 6.96 -7.39 -11.65
C ARG A 125 5.55 -7.79 -12.07
N ILE A 126 4.63 -6.86 -12.01
CA ILE A 126 3.19 -7.00 -12.31
C ILE A 126 2.83 -6.26 -13.58
#